data_3e2a480aab5c17407382dd67cbe5f2e8
#
_entry.id   3e2a480aab5c17407382dd67cbe5f2e8
#
_cell.length_a   1.000
_cell.length_b   1.000
_cell.length_c   1.000
_cell.angle_alpha   90.00
_cell.angle_beta   90.00
_cell.angle_gamma   90.00
#
_symmetry.space_group_name_H-M   'P 1'
#
loop_
_entity.id
_entity.type
_entity.pdbx_description
1 polymer ?
#
loop_
_entity_poly.entity_id
_entity_poly.type
_entity_poly.pdbx_seq_one_letter_code
_entity_poly.pdbx_strand_id
1 'polypeptide(L)'
;MSDSPFELEFTSGDTSGVMIDEDELKKNAVHKEAKGGTELMLEGLKKRLDPELWDNFNFIMSRVRDEFIDPDKPNILWLQDLPEDPESQHLKDASSRERFAKIVFNSNWQQQQYYMKLGVPYEDGVVLKNCCERFEPHEKPKDDKLRLVYFSTPHRGLHVLESAIRHLETQRDDFEVDIYSSFKIYGWEEQDKQFQELFDRLGELKSVNYYGTVSNETIRGALTKSHILAYPSTYIESSCCVAIEAMAAGLLAVVPNYGALTETCTDYAWMYNWESDPSVHAQRYAGILNSALDSYWEPALQQILKLQAIYYNYFYSWDMRASQWTTLLTGLKAEFDARPKRQKYPY
;
A
#
# COMPACT_ATOMS: atom_id res chain seq x y z
N MET A 1 25.10 19.37 30.60
CA MET A 1 23.83 18.87 31.11
C MET A 1 22.79 19.73 30.45
N SER A 2 22.30 19.26 29.33
CA SER A 2 21.22 19.93 28.56
C SER A 2 19.99 19.07 28.73
N ASP A 3 19.02 19.58 29.49
CA ASP A 3 17.71 18.98 29.64
C ASP A 3 17.06 18.86 28.27
N SER A 4 16.81 17.63 27.85
CA SER A 4 16.05 17.33 26.64
C SER A 4 14.59 17.69 26.93
N PRO A 5 13.92 18.52 26.12
CA PRO A 5 12.52 18.89 26.36
C PRO A 5 11.50 17.83 25.90
N PHE A 6 11.93 16.60 25.67
CA PHE A 6 11.10 15.53 25.11
C PHE A 6 11.03 14.32 26.06
N GLU A 7 10.39 14.48 27.23
CA GLU A 7 9.78 13.36 27.92
C GLU A 7 8.29 13.32 27.52
N LEU A 8 7.96 12.48 26.53
CA LEU A 8 6.58 12.07 26.31
C LEU A 8 6.20 11.14 27.46
N GLU A 9 5.42 11.60 28.42
CA GLU A 9 4.75 10.72 29.37
C GLU A 9 3.76 9.86 28.61
N PHE A 10 4.20 8.67 28.20
CA PHE A 10 3.30 7.62 27.81
C PHE A 10 2.62 7.10 29.08
N THR A 11 1.34 7.39 29.23
CA THR A 11 0.53 6.56 30.10
C THR A 11 0.62 5.16 29.53
N SER A 12 1.17 4.24 30.28
CA SER A 12 1.34 2.82 29.96
C SER A 12 -0.05 2.14 29.90
N GLY A 13 -0.81 2.47 28.88
CA GLY A 13 -1.79 1.56 28.34
C GLY A 13 -0.98 0.44 27.71
N ASP A 14 -1.23 -0.77 28.12
CA ASP A 14 -0.59 -2.00 27.69
C ASP A 14 -0.50 -2.04 26.15
N THR A 15 0.64 -1.59 25.62
CA THR A 15 1.02 -1.68 24.22
C THR A 15 1.75 -3.00 23.95
N SER A 16 1.49 -4.04 24.74
CA SER A 16 1.72 -5.40 24.32
C SER A 16 0.96 -5.51 23.00
N GLY A 17 1.70 -5.42 21.90
CA GLY A 17 1.13 -5.28 20.57
C GLY A 17 -0.02 -6.26 20.44
N VAL A 18 -1.22 -5.75 20.20
CA VAL A 18 -2.34 -6.57 19.81
C VAL A 18 -1.84 -7.26 18.55
N MET A 19 -1.30 -8.47 18.73
CA MET A 19 -1.00 -9.38 17.64
C MET A 19 -2.36 -9.66 17.03
N ILE A 20 -2.68 -8.92 15.98
CA ILE A 20 -3.79 -9.31 15.12
C ILE A 20 -3.50 -10.74 14.79
N ASP A 21 -4.41 -11.64 15.08
CA ASP A 21 -4.31 -13.01 14.59
C ASP A 21 -4.37 -12.93 13.06
N GLU A 22 -3.18 -12.74 12.49
CA GLU A 22 -3.00 -12.68 11.05
C GLU A 22 -3.54 -13.93 10.38
N ASP A 23 -3.61 -15.06 11.09
CA ASP A 23 -4.16 -16.31 10.57
C ASP A 23 -5.68 -16.28 10.47
N GLU A 24 -6.38 -15.52 11.32
CA GLU A 24 -7.81 -15.25 11.13
C GLU A 24 -8.09 -14.30 9.96
N LEU A 25 -7.26 -13.28 9.77
CA LEU A 25 -7.33 -12.39 8.61
C LEU A 25 -7.05 -13.15 7.29
N LYS A 26 -6.23 -14.19 7.33
CA LYS A 26 -5.81 -14.97 6.17
C LYS A 26 -6.81 -16.07 5.75
N LYS A 27 -7.75 -16.46 6.60
CA LYS A 27 -8.73 -17.52 6.29
C LYS A 27 -9.81 -17.13 5.28
N ASN A 28 -9.99 -15.85 5.04
CA ASN A 28 -11.00 -15.38 4.09
C ASN A 28 -10.37 -15.13 2.73
N ALA A 29 -10.70 -15.98 1.76
CA ALA A 29 -10.50 -15.69 0.35
C ALA A 29 -11.04 -14.28 0.03
N VAL A 30 -10.43 -13.61 -0.95
CA VAL A 30 -10.87 -12.30 -1.49
C VAL A 30 -12.39 -12.17 -1.40
N HIS A 31 -12.88 -11.32 -0.49
CA HIS A 31 -14.32 -11.15 -0.30
C HIS A 31 -14.87 -10.38 -1.49
N LYS A 32 -15.97 -10.84 -2.10
CA LYS A 32 -16.53 -10.23 -3.33
C LYS A 32 -16.91 -8.74 -3.17
N GLU A 33 -17.06 -8.27 -1.94
CA GLU A 33 -17.41 -6.88 -1.61
C GLU A 33 -16.24 -6.07 -1.04
N ALA A 34 -15.09 -6.70 -0.79
CA ALA A 34 -13.90 -6.01 -0.34
C ALA A 34 -13.34 -5.12 -1.46
N LYS A 35 -12.89 -3.91 -1.10
CA LYS A 35 -12.30 -2.92 -2.03
C LYS A 35 -10.92 -2.49 -1.59
N GLY A 36 -10.13 -3.46 -1.13
CA GLY A 36 -8.72 -3.27 -0.82
C GLY A 36 -7.85 -3.15 -2.07
N GLY A 37 -6.55 -2.90 -1.87
CA GLY A 37 -5.61 -2.71 -2.97
C GLY A 37 -5.57 -3.89 -3.94
N THR A 38 -5.65 -5.12 -3.44
CA THR A 38 -5.60 -6.35 -4.24
C THR A 38 -6.78 -6.45 -5.20
N GLU A 39 -7.99 -6.21 -4.71
CA GLU A 39 -9.23 -6.26 -5.51
C GLU A 39 -9.24 -5.15 -6.55
N LEU A 40 -8.83 -3.94 -6.17
CA LEU A 40 -8.73 -2.81 -7.09
C LEU A 40 -7.73 -3.07 -8.22
N MET A 41 -6.62 -3.75 -7.94
CA MET A 41 -5.64 -4.11 -8.96
C MET A 41 -6.21 -5.14 -9.95
N LEU A 42 -6.85 -6.19 -9.46
CA LEU A 42 -7.43 -7.23 -10.33
C LEU A 42 -8.57 -6.68 -11.20
N GLU A 43 -9.53 -5.96 -10.59
CA GLU A 43 -10.64 -5.35 -11.31
C GLU A 43 -10.18 -4.29 -12.31
N GLY A 44 -9.21 -3.47 -11.90
CA GLY A 44 -8.65 -2.43 -12.73
C GLY A 44 -7.95 -2.99 -13.97
N LEU A 45 -7.20 -4.08 -13.82
CA LEU A 45 -6.57 -4.78 -14.92
C LEU A 45 -7.61 -5.40 -15.87
N LYS A 46 -8.59 -6.12 -15.32
CA LYS A 46 -9.67 -6.75 -16.10
C LYS A 46 -10.42 -5.77 -16.98
N LYS A 47 -10.66 -4.56 -16.48
CA LYS A 47 -11.37 -3.50 -17.24
C LYS A 47 -10.58 -2.98 -18.45
N ARG A 48 -9.25 -3.20 -18.50
CA ARG A 48 -8.34 -2.53 -19.46
C ARG A 48 -7.65 -3.47 -20.41
N LEU A 49 -7.59 -4.75 -20.08
CA LEU A 49 -7.07 -5.75 -21.01
C LEU A 49 -8.13 -6.07 -22.06
N ASP A 50 -7.67 -6.44 -23.25
CA ASP A 50 -8.50 -7.05 -24.24
C ASP A 50 -9.18 -8.31 -23.64
N PRO A 51 -10.52 -8.47 -23.76
CA PRO A 51 -11.23 -9.60 -23.17
C PRO A 51 -10.74 -10.97 -23.66
N GLU A 52 -10.37 -11.10 -24.94
CA GLU A 52 -9.85 -12.33 -25.48
C GLU A 52 -8.49 -12.66 -24.86
N LEU A 53 -7.62 -11.66 -24.70
CA LEU A 53 -6.34 -11.82 -24.04
C LEU A 53 -6.52 -12.21 -22.57
N TRP A 54 -7.43 -11.55 -21.85
CA TRP A 54 -7.77 -11.89 -20.47
C TRP A 54 -8.22 -13.34 -20.31
N ASP A 55 -9.13 -13.78 -21.16
CA ASP A 55 -9.74 -15.12 -21.09
C ASP A 55 -8.78 -16.27 -21.40
N ASN A 56 -7.62 -15.98 -22.03
CA ASN A 56 -6.56 -16.97 -22.27
C ASN A 56 -5.73 -17.30 -21.02
N PHE A 57 -5.89 -16.57 -19.91
CA PHE A 57 -5.10 -16.75 -18.70
C PHE A 57 -5.97 -17.01 -17.47
N ASN A 58 -5.38 -17.65 -16.48
CA ASN A 58 -5.93 -17.77 -15.15
C ASN A 58 -5.10 -16.93 -14.17
N PHE A 59 -5.73 -15.94 -13.51
CA PHE A 59 -5.07 -15.04 -12.57
C PHE A 59 -5.34 -15.48 -11.13
N ILE A 60 -4.26 -15.71 -10.37
CA ILE A 60 -4.30 -16.11 -8.96
C ILE A 60 -3.67 -14.98 -8.15
N MET A 61 -4.45 -14.41 -7.22
CA MET A 61 -4.00 -13.29 -6.39
C MET A 61 -3.43 -13.83 -5.08
N SER A 62 -2.11 -13.79 -4.93
CA SER A 62 -1.33 -14.17 -3.75
C SER A 62 -1.56 -15.60 -3.25
N ARG A 63 -2.78 -15.95 -2.90
CA ARG A 63 -3.12 -17.19 -2.20
C ARG A 63 -3.49 -18.28 -3.17
N VAL A 64 -2.67 -19.33 -3.15
CA VAL A 64 -2.81 -20.47 -4.05
C VAL A 64 -3.61 -21.57 -3.36
N ARG A 65 -4.65 -22.06 -4.04
CA ARG A 65 -5.39 -23.26 -3.71
C ARG A 65 -5.35 -24.18 -4.93
N ASP A 66 -5.33 -25.48 -4.73
CA ASP A 66 -5.27 -26.41 -5.86
C ASP A 66 -6.48 -26.26 -6.81
N GLU A 67 -7.65 -25.94 -6.26
CA GLU A 67 -8.85 -25.63 -7.04
C GLU A 67 -8.77 -24.34 -7.87
N PHE A 68 -7.80 -23.47 -7.60
CA PHE A 68 -7.57 -22.24 -8.36
C PHE A 68 -6.62 -22.44 -9.54
N ILE A 69 -5.93 -23.59 -9.61
CA ILE A 69 -5.04 -23.91 -10.71
C ILE A 69 -5.86 -24.40 -11.90
N ASP A 70 -5.77 -23.69 -13.01
CA ASP A 70 -6.39 -24.11 -14.26
C ASP A 70 -5.41 -25.01 -15.05
N PRO A 71 -5.75 -26.27 -15.33
CA PRO A 71 -4.86 -27.17 -16.08
C PRO A 71 -4.79 -26.86 -17.58
N ASP A 72 -5.76 -26.12 -18.11
CA ASP A 72 -5.92 -25.86 -19.54
C ASP A 72 -5.44 -24.45 -19.94
N LYS A 73 -5.14 -23.56 -18.97
CA LYS A 73 -4.69 -22.20 -19.20
C LYS A 73 -3.33 -21.92 -18.50
N PRO A 74 -2.52 -21.01 -19.04
CA PRO A 74 -1.37 -20.49 -18.30
C PRO A 74 -1.84 -19.79 -17.01
N ASN A 75 -1.34 -20.25 -15.85
CA ASN A 75 -1.64 -19.64 -14.57
C ASN A 75 -0.64 -18.51 -14.31
N ILE A 76 -1.13 -17.35 -13.93
CA ILE A 76 -0.36 -16.19 -13.50
C ILE A 76 -0.55 -16.02 -11.99
N LEU A 77 0.52 -16.16 -11.22
CA LEU A 77 0.51 -15.85 -9.79
C LEU A 77 0.89 -14.38 -9.59
N TRP A 78 -0.06 -13.55 -9.19
CA TRP A 78 0.19 -12.13 -8.92
C TRP A 78 0.24 -11.87 -7.42
N LEU A 79 1.46 -11.68 -6.91
CA LEU A 79 1.74 -11.56 -5.49
C LEU A 79 1.50 -10.14 -4.99
N GLN A 80 0.74 -10.04 -3.89
CA GLN A 80 0.52 -8.81 -3.13
C GLN A 80 1.04 -8.93 -1.69
N ASP A 81 1.25 -10.17 -1.21
CA ASP A 81 1.69 -10.48 0.15
C ASP A 81 3.23 -10.57 0.26
N LEU A 82 3.72 -10.70 1.48
CA LEU A 82 5.13 -10.85 1.79
C LEU A 82 5.56 -12.33 1.76
N PRO A 83 6.85 -12.64 1.59
CA PRO A 83 7.34 -14.01 1.60
C PRO A 83 7.20 -14.70 2.96
N GLU A 84 7.00 -13.96 4.06
CA GLU A 84 6.71 -14.50 5.38
C GLU A 84 5.29 -15.03 5.53
N ASP A 85 4.40 -14.64 4.64
CA ASP A 85 3.04 -15.17 4.64
C ASP A 85 3.08 -16.70 4.53
N PRO A 86 2.39 -17.45 5.41
CA PRO A 86 2.31 -18.91 5.34
C PRO A 86 1.88 -19.43 3.97
N GLU A 87 0.98 -18.72 3.30
CA GLU A 87 0.49 -19.06 1.97
C GLU A 87 1.55 -18.89 0.86
N SER A 88 2.63 -18.17 1.12
CA SER A 88 3.75 -18.02 0.18
C SER A 88 4.81 -19.11 0.29
N GLN A 89 4.80 -19.92 1.38
CA GLN A 89 5.89 -20.86 1.69
C GLN A 89 6.03 -21.98 0.66
N HIS A 90 4.97 -22.35 -0.05
CA HIS A 90 5.01 -23.35 -1.12
C HIS A 90 5.96 -22.96 -2.27
N LEU A 91 6.27 -21.66 -2.44
CA LEU A 91 7.15 -21.17 -3.50
C LEU A 91 8.64 -21.54 -3.28
N LYS A 92 9.01 -22.09 -2.12
CA LYS A 92 10.33 -22.71 -1.91
C LYS A 92 10.56 -23.88 -2.87
N ASP A 93 9.50 -24.61 -3.20
CA ASP A 93 9.58 -25.80 -4.04
C ASP A 93 9.51 -25.46 -5.53
N ALA A 94 10.49 -25.93 -6.30
CA ALA A 94 10.51 -25.71 -7.75
C ALA A 94 9.27 -26.28 -8.45
N SER A 95 8.82 -27.46 -8.03
CA SER A 95 7.60 -28.09 -8.56
C SER A 95 6.34 -27.26 -8.33
N SER A 96 6.30 -26.51 -7.25
CA SER A 96 5.20 -25.57 -7.00
C SER A 96 5.26 -24.37 -7.93
N ARG A 97 6.45 -23.82 -8.20
CA ARG A 97 6.62 -22.67 -9.10
C ARG A 97 6.33 -23.03 -10.56
N GLU A 98 6.67 -24.26 -10.99
CA GLU A 98 6.40 -24.77 -12.36
C GLU A 98 4.91 -24.79 -12.74
N ARG A 99 4.00 -24.67 -11.77
CA ARG A 99 2.56 -24.57 -12.01
C ARG A 99 2.16 -23.23 -12.61
N PHE A 100 3.03 -22.21 -12.52
CA PHE A 100 2.75 -20.85 -12.98
C PHE A 100 3.56 -20.56 -14.26
N ALA A 101 2.90 -19.97 -15.25
CA ALA A 101 3.58 -19.46 -16.43
C ALA A 101 4.49 -18.28 -16.07
N LYS A 102 4.07 -17.48 -15.06
CA LYS A 102 4.89 -16.41 -14.50
C LYS A 102 4.40 -16.03 -13.10
N ILE A 103 5.34 -15.67 -12.22
CA ILE A 103 5.09 -15.05 -10.94
C ILE A 103 5.26 -13.53 -11.12
N VAL A 104 4.24 -12.75 -10.78
CA VAL A 104 4.25 -11.29 -10.91
C VAL A 104 4.38 -10.65 -9.54
N PHE A 105 5.43 -9.87 -9.35
CA PHE A 105 5.71 -9.10 -8.15
C PHE A 105 5.27 -7.65 -8.33
N ASN A 106 4.85 -7.00 -7.25
CA ASN A 106 4.38 -5.61 -7.27
C ASN A 106 5.50 -4.57 -7.03
N SER A 107 6.72 -5.02 -6.68
CA SER A 107 7.92 -4.19 -6.55
C SER A 107 9.19 -5.02 -6.71
N ASN A 108 10.31 -4.35 -7.06
CA ASN A 108 11.62 -5.00 -7.07
C ASN A 108 12.03 -5.42 -5.65
N TRP A 109 11.66 -4.60 -4.65
CA TRP A 109 11.88 -4.94 -3.25
C TRP A 109 11.18 -6.26 -2.89
N GLN A 110 9.91 -6.43 -3.27
CA GLN A 110 9.18 -7.68 -3.02
C GLN A 110 9.86 -8.87 -3.70
N GLN A 111 10.19 -8.77 -4.99
CA GLN A 111 10.90 -9.84 -5.72
C GLN A 111 12.21 -10.22 -5.03
N GLN A 112 13.00 -9.23 -4.59
CA GLN A 112 14.23 -9.47 -3.86
C GLN A 112 13.98 -10.20 -2.53
N GLN A 113 12.91 -9.86 -1.79
CA GLN A 113 12.56 -10.56 -0.54
C GLN A 113 12.21 -12.03 -0.81
N TYR A 114 11.44 -12.31 -1.86
CA TYR A 114 11.12 -13.70 -2.25
C TYR A 114 12.36 -14.49 -2.68
N TYR A 115 13.27 -13.86 -3.41
CA TYR A 115 14.56 -14.47 -3.74
C TYR A 115 15.37 -14.78 -2.47
N MET A 116 15.56 -13.83 -1.59
CA MET A 116 16.39 -13.99 -0.39
C MET A 116 15.81 -14.97 0.64
N LYS A 117 14.49 -14.99 0.81
CA LYS A 117 13.84 -15.76 1.90
C LYS A 117 13.30 -17.11 1.46
N LEU A 118 12.85 -17.23 0.22
CA LEU A 118 12.25 -18.45 -0.31
C LEU A 118 13.04 -19.06 -1.47
N GLY A 119 14.12 -18.41 -1.92
CA GLY A 119 14.94 -18.91 -3.04
C GLY A 119 14.21 -18.88 -4.39
N VAL A 120 13.19 -18.03 -4.56
CA VAL A 120 12.47 -17.88 -5.84
C VAL A 120 13.39 -17.23 -6.87
N PRO A 121 13.77 -17.94 -7.95
CA PRO A 121 14.67 -17.39 -8.96
C PRO A 121 14.09 -16.18 -9.67
N TYR A 122 14.94 -15.23 -10.09
CA TYR A 122 14.49 -14.03 -10.82
C TYR A 122 13.83 -14.37 -12.17
N GLU A 123 14.26 -15.45 -12.82
CA GLU A 123 13.70 -15.92 -14.09
C GLU A 123 12.25 -16.44 -13.98
N ASP A 124 11.82 -16.91 -12.80
CA ASP A 124 10.45 -17.33 -12.58
C ASP A 124 9.50 -16.13 -12.49
N GLY A 125 10.02 -14.93 -12.24
CA GLY A 125 9.26 -13.76 -11.95
C GLY A 125 9.43 -12.58 -12.91
N VAL A 126 8.53 -11.62 -12.75
CA VAL A 126 8.60 -10.29 -13.38
C VAL A 126 8.00 -9.26 -12.43
N VAL A 127 8.49 -8.05 -12.47
CA VAL A 127 7.93 -6.95 -11.67
C VAL A 127 6.99 -6.11 -12.53
N LEU A 128 5.70 -6.10 -12.14
CA LEU A 128 4.70 -5.16 -12.64
C LEU A 128 4.10 -4.43 -11.46
N LYS A 129 4.48 -3.16 -11.30
CA LYS A 129 4.11 -2.35 -10.12
C LYS A 129 2.60 -2.14 -10.04
N ASN A 130 2.08 -1.97 -8.84
CA ASN A 130 0.73 -1.48 -8.64
C ASN A 130 0.57 -0.09 -9.28
N CYS A 131 -0.65 0.35 -9.47
CA CYS A 131 -0.95 1.61 -10.14
C CYS A 131 -2.24 2.23 -9.57
N CYS A 132 -2.55 3.42 -10.01
CA CYS A 132 -3.77 4.13 -9.63
C CYS A 132 -4.45 4.78 -10.84
N GLU A 133 -5.68 5.24 -10.64
CA GLU A 133 -6.35 6.12 -11.59
C GLU A 133 -5.62 7.49 -11.61
N ARG A 134 -5.53 8.10 -12.77
CA ARG A 134 -4.94 9.44 -12.90
C ARG A 134 -5.75 10.48 -12.15
N PHE A 135 -5.07 11.49 -11.66
CA PHE A 135 -5.68 12.71 -11.17
C PHE A 135 -5.59 13.79 -12.24
N GLU A 136 -6.71 14.46 -12.48
CA GLU A 136 -6.71 15.64 -13.32
C GLU A 136 -5.87 16.76 -12.65
N PRO A 137 -5.20 17.60 -13.43
CA PRO A 137 -4.47 18.74 -12.88
C PRO A 137 -5.37 19.59 -11.97
N HIS A 138 -4.91 19.88 -10.76
CA HIS A 138 -5.62 20.67 -9.78
C HIS A 138 -4.63 21.46 -8.92
N GLU A 139 -5.12 22.55 -8.33
CA GLU A 139 -4.36 23.36 -7.38
C GLU A 139 -4.77 23.00 -5.95
N LYS A 140 -3.81 22.96 -5.04
CA LYS A 140 -4.09 22.76 -3.62
C LYS A 140 -4.70 24.01 -3.01
N PRO A 141 -5.70 23.87 -2.10
CA PRO A 141 -6.26 25.03 -1.40
C PRO A 141 -5.16 25.74 -0.60
N LYS A 142 -5.24 27.07 -0.55
CA LYS A 142 -4.35 27.90 0.27
C LYS A 142 -5.14 28.47 1.44
N ASP A 143 -5.59 27.57 2.28
CA ASP A 143 -6.32 27.88 3.50
C ASP A 143 -5.33 28.23 4.63
N ASP A 144 -5.85 28.71 5.76
CA ASP A 144 -5.04 29.03 6.95
C ASP A 144 -4.42 27.78 7.59
N LYS A 145 -4.94 26.59 7.27
CA LYS A 145 -4.47 25.30 7.78
C LYS A 145 -4.02 24.38 6.67
N LEU A 146 -2.93 23.67 6.92
CA LEU A 146 -2.53 22.55 6.09
C LEU A 146 -3.37 21.31 6.40
N ARG A 147 -3.86 20.64 5.36
CA ARG A 147 -4.66 19.42 5.47
C ARG A 147 -3.79 18.20 5.29
N LEU A 148 -3.71 17.40 6.33
CA LEU A 148 -3.04 16.11 6.33
C LEU A 148 -4.09 15.03 6.08
N VAL A 149 -3.67 13.90 5.55
CA VAL A 149 -4.57 12.75 5.35
C VAL A 149 -3.90 11.44 5.72
N TYR A 150 -4.67 10.57 6.36
CA TYR A 150 -4.36 9.15 6.57
C TYR A 150 -5.53 8.31 6.04
N PHE A 151 -5.27 7.38 5.11
CA PHE A 151 -6.31 6.52 4.54
C PHE A 151 -5.82 5.08 4.37
N SER A 152 -5.71 4.41 5.51
CA SER A 152 -5.30 3.00 5.59
C SER A 152 -5.93 2.34 6.80
N THR A 153 -5.82 1.02 6.91
CA THR A 153 -6.29 0.28 8.09
C THR A 153 -5.52 0.67 9.35
N PRO A 154 -6.15 0.60 10.55
CA PRO A 154 -5.59 1.18 11.76
C PRO A 154 -4.28 0.54 12.24
N HIS A 155 -4.05 -0.76 11.94
CA HIS A 155 -2.82 -1.47 12.33
C HIS A 155 -1.56 -0.96 11.62
N ARG A 156 -1.71 -0.15 10.56
CA ARG A 156 -0.59 0.35 9.74
C ARG A 156 0.01 1.66 10.26
N GLY A 157 0.02 1.85 11.59
CA GLY A 157 0.68 2.98 12.24
C GLY A 157 -0.24 4.13 12.66
N LEU A 158 -1.57 3.92 12.71
CA LEU A 158 -2.50 4.97 13.15
C LEU A 158 -2.24 5.40 14.61
N HIS A 159 -1.80 4.50 15.49
CA HIS A 159 -1.42 4.81 16.87
C HIS A 159 -0.16 5.70 16.94
N VAL A 160 0.80 5.52 16.02
CA VAL A 160 1.98 6.39 15.90
C VAL A 160 1.56 7.78 15.45
N LEU A 161 0.63 7.85 14.48
CA LEU A 161 0.08 9.12 14.00
C LEU A 161 -0.68 9.85 15.12
N GLU A 162 -1.55 9.15 15.86
CA GLU A 162 -2.28 9.72 17.01
C GLU A 162 -1.33 10.36 18.02
N SER A 163 -0.28 9.63 18.44
CA SER A 163 0.70 10.14 19.37
C SER A 163 1.45 11.37 18.85
N ALA A 164 1.81 11.36 17.57
CA ALA A 164 2.49 12.49 16.93
C ALA A 164 1.58 13.74 16.84
N ILE A 165 0.31 13.57 16.46
CA ILE A 165 -0.66 14.67 16.39
C ILE A 165 -0.90 15.26 17.77
N ARG A 166 -1.11 14.42 18.80
CA ARG A 166 -1.30 14.85 20.19
C ARG A 166 -0.14 15.74 20.67
N HIS A 167 1.08 15.37 20.31
CA HIS A 167 2.26 16.18 20.61
C HIS A 167 2.26 17.51 19.83
N LEU A 168 2.01 17.48 18.52
CA LEU A 168 2.01 18.69 17.68
C LEU A 168 0.93 19.69 18.08
N GLU A 169 -0.25 19.25 18.49
CA GLU A 169 -1.33 20.13 18.98
C GLU A 169 -0.95 20.97 20.22
N THR A 170 0.07 20.54 20.97
CA THR A 170 0.60 21.34 22.10
C THR A 170 1.44 22.53 21.64
N GLN A 171 1.85 22.58 20.38
CA GLN A 171 2.82 23.54 19.85
C GLN A 171 2.26 24.40 18.72
N ARG A 172 1.25 23.89 17.97
CA ARG A 172 0.70 24.54 16.78
C ARG A 172 -0.76 24.17 16.52
N ASP A 173 -1.48 25.02 15.80
CA ASP A 173 -2.89 24.86 15.46
C ASP A 173 -3.20 25.13 13.96
N ASP A 174 -2.15 25.22 13.14
CA ASP A 174 -2.22 25.57 11.70
C ASP A 174 -2.32 24.33 10.79
N PHE A 175 -2.80 23.21 11.33
CA PHE A 175 -3.06 21.99 10.55
C PHE A 175 -4.35 21.29 10.97
N GLU A 176 -4.86 20.45 10.11
CA GLU A 176 -5.95 19.49 10.37
C GLU A 176 -5.63 18.15 9.72
N VAL A 177 -6.17 17.05 10.25
CA VAL A 177 -5.89 15.69 9.81
C VAL A 177 -7.18 14.96 9.53
N ASP A 178 -7.39 14.60 8.27
CA ASP A 178 -8.51 13.74 7.86
C ASP A 178 -8.09 12.28 7.93
N ILE A 179 -8.80 11.48 8.73
CA ILE A 179 -8.49 10.07 8.95
C ILE A 179 -9.62 9.19 8.42
N TYR A 180 -9.29 8.38 7.42
CA TYR A 180 -10.16 7.38 6.81
C TYR A 180 -9.58 6.00 7.13
N SER A 181 -10.07 5.37 8.21
CA SER A 181 -9.44 4.16 8.74
C SER A 181 -10.47 3.25 9.39
N SER A 182 -10.58 2.01 8.91
CA SER A 182 -11.41 0.95 9.47
C SER A 182 -11.15 -0.36 8.70
N PHE A 183 -11.30 -1.50 9.33
CA PHE A 183 -11.30 -2.80 8.67
C PHE A 183 -12.61 -3.11 7.92
N LYS A 184 -13.64 -2.28 8.08
CA LYS A 184 -14.89 -2.40 7.32
C LYS A 184 -14.69 -2.40 5.81
N ILE A 185 -13.59 -1.78 5.31
CA ILE A 185 -13.22 -1.81 3.89
C ILE A 185 -13.07 -3.24 3.34
N TYR A 186 -12.73 -4.19 4.21
CA TYR A 186 -12.60 -5.62 3.91
C TYR A 186 -13.81 -6.45 4.37
N GLY A 187 -14.87 -5.82 4.90
CA GLY A 187 -15.98 -6.51 5.52
C GLY A 187 -15.66 -7.12 6.90
N TRP A 188 -14.58 -6.70 7.55
CA TRP A 188 -14.10 -7.21 8.84
C TRP A 188 -14.36 -6.21 9.97
N GLU A 189 -15.57 -5.74 10.12
CA GLU A 189 -15.96 -4.72 11.12
C GLU A 189 -15.63 -5.15 12.56
N GLU A 190 -15.68 -6.44 12.85
CA GLU A 190 -15.34 -6.97 14.18
C GLU A 190 -13.89 -6.68 14.57
N GLN A 191 -12.98 -6.57 13.61
CA GLN A 191 -11.58 -6.23 13.84
C GLN A 191 -11.39 -4.78 14.31
N ASP A 192 -12.34 -3.90 14.07
CA ASP A 192 -12.28 -2.51 14.55
C ASP A 192 -12.43 -2.41 16.06
N LYS A 193 -13.06 -3.41 16.73
CA LYS A 193 -13.28 -3.39 18.18
C LYS A 193 -11.98 -3.28 18.98
N GLN A 194 -10.91 -3.90 18.51
CA GLN A 194 -9.60 -3.84 19.16
C GLN A 194 -8.93 -2.46 19.03
N PHE A 195 -9.40 -1.61 18.11
CA PHE A 195 -8.92 -0.25 17.90
C PHE A 195 -9.87 0.83 18.44
N GLN A 196 -10.96 0.43 19.12
CA GLN A 196 -11.98 1.38 19.58
C GLN A 196 -11.38 2.46 20.51
N GLU A 197 -10.53 2.08 21.44
CA GLU A 197 -9.84 3.04 22.32
C GLU A 197 -8.95 4.03 21.55
N LEU A 198 -8.31 3.58 20.47
CA LEU A 198 -7.55 4.46 19.59
C LEU A 198 -8.48 5.43 18.84
N PHE A 199 -9.59 4.94 18.33
CA PHE A 199 -10.58 5.80 17.66
C PHE A 199 -11.18 6.83 18.60
N ASP A 200 -11.46 6.44 19.86
CA ASP A 200 -11.97 7.35 20.89
C ASP A 200 -10.94 8.46 21.20
N ARG A 201 -9.66 8.10 21.38
CA ARG A 201 -8.56 9.07 21.60
C ARG A 201 -8.35 10.00 20.43
N LEU A 202 -8.51 9.54 19.18
CA LEU A 202 -8.48 10.39 17.99
C LEU A 202 -9.62 11.41 17.99
N GLY A 203 -10.81 11.00 18.45
CA GLY A 203 -11.96 11.89 18.57
C GLY A 203 -11.80 13.01 19.61
N GLU A 204 -10.84 12.91 20.53
CA GLU A 204 -10.50 13.94 21.52
C GLU A 204 -9.60 15.04 20.95
N LEU A 205 -8.90 14.78 19.83
CA LEU A 205 -7.95 15.71 19.22
C LEU A 205 -8.69 16.77 18.39
N LYS A 206 -8.33 18.03 18.59
CA LYS A 206 -9.02 19.18 17.97
C LYS A 206 -8.74 19.31 16.47
N SER A 207 -7.55 18.84 16.05
CA SER A 207 -7.12 18.89 14.65
C SER A 207 -7.57 17.67 13.85
N VAL A 208 -8.20 16.66 14.46
CA VAL A 208 -8.55 15.40 13.81
C VAL A 208 -10.01 15.36 13.40
N ASN A 209 -10.24 14.98 12.15
CA ASN A 209 -11.53 14.60 11.59
C ASN A 209 -11.49 13.09 11.29
N TYR A 210 -12.17 12.28 12.09
CA TYR A 210 -12.22 10.82 11.89
C TYR A 210 -13.48 10.41 11.14
N TYR A 211 -13.33 9.79 9.97
CA TYR A 211 -14.44 9.45 9.05
C TYR A 211 -14.71 7.94 8.94
N GLY A 212 -13.84 7.09 9.51
CA GLY A 212 -13.99 5.64 9.33
C GLY A 212 -13.81 5.19 7.88
N THR A 213 -14.72 4.34 7.39
CA THR A 213 -14.71 3.86 6.00
C THR A 213 -15.60 4.73 5.12
N VAL A 214 -15.06 5.16 3.99
CA VAL A 214 -15.77 5.90 2.95
C VAL A 214 -15.48 5.29 1.57
N SER A 215 -16.19 5.75 0.53
CA SER A 215 -15.95 5.29 -0.84
C SER A 215 -14.57 5.75 -1.37
N ASN A 216 -14.01 5.00 -2.32
CA ASN A 216 -12.78 5.39 -2.99
C ASN A 216 -12.92 6.74 -3.71
N GLU A 217 -14.10 7.06 -4.24
CA GLU A 217 -14.39 8.37 -4.84
C GLU A 217 -14.27 9.50 -3.82
N THR A 218 -14.80 9.30 -2.60
CA THR A 218 -14.68 10.25 -1.49
C THR A 218 -13.20 10.46 -1.12
N ILE A 219 -12.42 9.37 -1.00
CA ILE A 219 -10.97 9.45 -0.75
C ILE A 219 -10.29 10.27 -1.84
N ARG A 220 -10.53 9.95 -3.11
CA ARG A 220 -9.92 10.69 -4.23
C ARG A 220 -10.27 12.17 -4.21
N GLY A 221 -11.53 12.52 -3.89
CA GLY A 221 -11.95 13.90 -3.69
C GLY A 221 -11.24 14.61 -2.52
N ALA A 222 -10.99 13.88 -1.42
CA ALA A 222 -10.21 14.40 -0.29
C ALA A 222 -8.73 14.62 -0.68
N LEU A 223 -8.12 13.68 -1.40
CA LEU A 223 -6.72 13.80 -1.84
C LEU A 223 -6.47 15.04 -2.71
N THR A 224 -7.42 15.49 -3.53
CA THR A 224 -7.25 16.73 -4.30
C THR A 224 -7.15 17.98 -3.41
N LYS A 225 -7.65 17.92 -2.18
CA LYS A 225 -7.67 19.02 -1.22
C LYS A 225 -6.61 18.89 -0.14
N SER A 226 -6.04 17.70 0.05
CA SER A 226 -5.03 17.43 1.07
C SER A 226 -3.63 17.84 0.59
N HIS A 227 -2.77 18.18 1.54
CA HIS A 227 -1.41 18.68 1.31
C HIS A 227 -0.36 17.60 1.59
N ILE A 228 -0.52 16.87 2.68
CA ILE A 228 0.47 15.92 3.19
C ILE A 228 -0.19 14.55 3.41
N LEU A 229 0.43 13.51 2.90
CA LEU A 229 0.13 12.15 3.32
C LEU A 229 0.87 11.89 4.63
N ALA A 230 0.12 11.75 5.73
CA ALA A 230 0.63 11.45 7.05
C ALA A 230 0.60 9.94 7.30
N TYR A 231 1.68 9.24 6.92
CA TYR A 231 1.69 7.77 6.93
C TYR A 231 2.90 7.17 7.66
N PRO A 232 2.90 7.16 9.01
CA PRO A 232 3.97 6.57 9.80
C PRO A 232 3.82 5.05 9.88
N SER A 233 3.94 4.37 8.75
CA SER A 233 3.66 2.94 8.65
C SER A 233 4.51 2.10 9.60
N THR A 234 3.86 1.24 10.38
CA THR A 234 4.47 0.17 11.16
C THR A 234 4.41 -1.18 10.43
N TYR A 235 3.77 -1.21 9.28
CA TYR A 235 3.61 -2.39 8.44
C TYR A 235 4.68 -2.42 7.34
N ILE A 236 5.23 -3.61 7.05
CA ILE A 236 6.16 -3.81 5.94
C ILE A 236 5.38 -3.79 4.63
N GLU A 237 5.42 -2.68 3.90
CA GLU A 237 4.75 -2.58 2.61
C GLU A 237 5.49 -3.37 1.53
N SER A 238 4.77 -4.17 0.75
CA SER A 238 5.29 -4.80 -0.48
C SER A 238 5.23 -3.84 -1.67
N SER A 239 4.22 -2.98 -1.67
CA SER A 239 3.99 -1.83 -2.56
C SER A 239 2.87 -1.01 -1.93
N CYS A 240 3.00 0.28 -1.80
CA CYS A 240 2.04 1.10 -1.06
C CYS A 240 1.10 1.86 -2.01
N CYS A 241 -0.10 1.32 -2.27
CA CYS A 241 -1.11 2.00 -3.10
C CYS A 241 -1.51 3.35 -2.52
N VAL A 242 -1.59 3.47 -1.17
CA VAL A 242 -1.86 4.73 -0.48
C VAL A 242 -0.84 5.81 -0.86
N ALA A 243 0.45 5.48 -0.84
CA ALA A 243 1.49 6.41 -1.25
C ALA A 243 1.41 6.75 -2.75
N ILE A 244 1.17 5.75 -3.61
CA ILE A 244 1.03 5.95 -5.05
C ILE A 244 -0.10 6.96 -5.35
N GLU A 245 -1.29 6.76 -4.77
CA GLU A 245 -2.44 7.64 -4.99
C GLU A 245 -2.21 9.05 -4.42
N ALA A 246 -1.69 9.16 -3.21
CA ALA A 246 -1.40 10.45 -2.59
C ALA A 246 -0.37 11.25 -3.40
N MET A 247 0.70 10.60 -3.83
CA MET A 247 1.75 11.25 -4.61
C MET A 247 1.30 11.60 -6.04
N ALA A 248 0.42 10.81 -6.64
CA ALA A 248 -0.23 11.15 -7.90
C ALA A 248 -1.17 12.36 -7.76
N ALA A 249 -1.82 12.51 -6.62
CA ALA A 249 -2.61 13.70 -6.27
C ALA A 249 -1.76 14.90 -5.82
N GLY A 250 -0.42 14.79 -5.86
CA GLY A 250 0.50 15.88 -5.54
C GLY A 250 0.69 16.18 -4.05
N LEU A 251 0.41 15.22 -3.16
CA LEU A 251 0.69 15.36 -1.74
C LEU A 251 2.17 15.13 -1.46
N LEU A 252 2.72 15.86 -0.48
CA LEU A 252 3.99 15.50 0.13
C LEU A 252 3.78 14.22 0.96
N ALA A 253 4.48 13.15 0.67
CA ALA A 253 4.43 11.94 1.49
C ALA A 253 5.47 12.02 2.61
N VAL A 254 5.03 11.89 3.87
CA VAL A 254 5.89 11.77 5.05
C VAL A 254 5.76 10.35 5.58
N VAL A 255 6.80 9.53 5.34
CA VAL A 255 6.77 8.08 5.51
C VAL A 255 8.08 7.54 6.09
N PRO A 256 8.09 6.36 6.76
CA PRO A 256 9.34 5.74 7.16
C PRO A 256 10.07 5.08 5.97
N ASN A 257 11.38 4.91 6.08
CA ASN A 257 12.18 4.11 5.15
C ASN A 257 12.00 2.59 5.41
N TYR A 258 10.78 2.08 5.28
CA TYR A 258 10.41 0.73 5.68
C TYR A 258 9.74 -0.06 4.54
N GLY A 259 10.22 -1.30 4.32
CA GLY A 259 9.72 -2.13 3.24
C GLY A 259 9.93 -1.49 1.86
N ALA A 260 8.97 -1.67 0.98
CA ALA A 260 8.99 -1.10 -0.37
C ALA A 260 8.66 0.40 -0.43
N LEU A 261 8.44 1.10 0.70
CA LEU A 261 8.19 2.55 0.68
C LEU A 261 9.36 3.31 0.04
N THR A 262 10.60 2.87 0.26
CA THR A 262 11.79 3.47 -0.38
C THR A 262 11.76 3.37 -1.90
N GLU A 263 11.24 2.27 -2.45
CA GLU A 263 11.05 2.10 -3.90
C GLU A 263 9.80 2.83 -4.40
N THR A 264 8.69 2.75 -3.64
CA THR A 264 7.41 3.31 -4.07
C THR A 264 7.42 4.83 -4.07
N CYS A 265 8.00 5.45 -3.04
CA CYS A 265 8.00 6.91 -2.86
C CYS A 265 9.24 7.59 -3.47
N THR A 266 10.29 6.82 -3.75
CA THR A 266 11.55 7.32 -4.34
C THR A 266 12.13 8.53 -3.58
N ASP A 267 12.82 9.43 -4.27
CA ASP A 267 13.40 10.65 -3.69
C ASP A 267 12.41 11.82 -3.52
N TYR A 268 11.13 11.60 -3.81
CA TYR A 268 10.11 12.64 -3.67
C TYR A 268 9.54 12.76 -2.25
N ALA A 269 9.51 11.64 -1.49
CA ALA A 269 8.97 11.64 -0.13
C ALA A 269 9.98 12.17 0.89
N TRP A 270 9.46 12.74 1.96
CA TRP A 270 10.26 12.99 3.15
C TRP A 270 10.26 11.75 4.02
N MET A 271 11.42 11.08 4.07
CA MET A 271 11.60 9.82 4.78
C MET A 271 12.37 10.01 6.07
N TYR A 272 12.02 9.19 7.06
CA TYR A 272 12.74 9.09 8.32
C TYR A 272 13.09 7.63 8.62
N ASN A 273 14.05 7.41 9.52
CA ASN A 273 14.43 6.06 9.91
C ASN A 273 13.32 5.42 10.74
N TRP A 274 12.83 4.28 10.26
CA TRP A 274 11.86 3.45 10.98
C TRP A 274 12.43 3.00 12.34
N GLU A 275 11.56 2.88 13.32
CA GLU A 275 11.87 2.38 14.65
C GLU A 275 10.86 1.36 15.12
N SER A 276 11.33 0.34 15.85
CA SER A 276 10.48 -0.68 16.45
C SER A 276 9.82 -0.23 17.75
N ASP A 277 10.47 0.68 18.49
CA ASP A 277 9.87 1.30 19.68
C ASP A 277 8.83 2.34 19.26
N PRO A 278 7.55 2.18 19.63
CA PRO A 278 6.48 3.07 19.17
C PRO A 278 6.68 4.52 19.64
N SER A 279 7.28 4.75 20.81
CA SER A 279 7.53 6.07 21.35
C SER A 279 8.59 6.80 20.53
N VAL A 280 9.71 6.13 20.26
CA VAL A 280 10.80 6.67 19.44
C VAL A 280 10.32 6.89 18.02
N HIS A 281 9.50 5.98 17.50
CA HIS A 281 8.88 6.09 16.18
C HIS A 281 7.99 7.34 16.10
N ALA A 282 7.07 7.52 17.06
CA ALA A 282 6.19 8.69 17.12
C ALA A 282 6.97 10.02 17.25
N GLN A 283 8.02 10.05 18.06
CA GLN A 283 8.87 11.22 18.23
C GLN A 283 9.59 11.61 16.93
N ARG A 284 10.20 10.63 16.24
CA ARG A 284 10.86 10.88 14.94
C ARG A 284 9.87 11.35 13.90
N TYR A 285 8.70 10.70 13.86
CA TYR A 285 7.65 11.07 12.94
C TYR A 285 7.13 12.49 13.19
N ALA A 286 6.85 12.84 14.45
CA ALA A 286 6.41 14.19 14.80
C ALA A 286 7.45 15.25 14.40
N GLY A 287 8.75 14.99 14.58
CA GLY A 287 9.80 15.90 14.18
C GLY A 287 9.84 16.16 12.67
N ILE A 288 9.79 15.12 11.84
CA ILE A 288 9.80 15.30 10.39
C ILE A 288 8.48 15.89 9.88
N LEU A 289 7.35 15.51 10.48
CA LEU A 289 6.05 16.08 10.14
C LEU A 289 5.98 17.58 10.47
N ASN A 290 6.54 17.98 11.61
CA ASN A 290 6.65 19.41 11.97
C ASN A 290 7.46 20.17 10.93
N SER A 291 8.61 19.66 10.51
CA SER A 291 9.42 20.25 9.46
C SER A 291 8.69 20.33 8.13
N ALA A 292 7.89 19.31 7.80
CA ALA A 292 7.07 19.29 6.59
C ALA A 292 5.98 20.37 6.61
N LEU A 293 5.35 20.59 7.76
CA LEU A 293 4.37 21.67 7.96
C LEU A 293 5.02 23.06 7.77
N ASP A 294 6.20 23.26 8.36
CA ASP A 294 6.91 24.55 8.25
C ASP A 294 7.35 24.89 6.83
N SER A 295 7.73 23.87 6.06
CA SER A 295 8.32 24.03 4.73
C SER A 295 7.35 23.84 3.57
N TYR A 296 6.09 23.46 3.84
CA TYR A 296 5.17 23.03 2.78
C TYR A 296 5.04 24.04 1.63
N TRP A 297 4.94 25.32 1.95
CA TRP A 297 4.77 26.39 0.93
C TRP A 297 6.07 26.93 0.34
N GLU A 298 7.22 26.34 0.69
CA GLU A 298 8.50 26.72 0.08
C GLU A 298 8.45 26.51 -1.45
N PRO A 299 8.85 27.51 -2.26
CA PRO A 299 8.72 27.45 -3.72
C PRO A 299 9.42 26.24 -4.34
N ALA A 300 10.57 25.84 -3.80
CA ALA A 300 11.31 24.67 -4.29
C ALA A 300 10.53 23.37 -4.05
N LEU A 301 9.93 23.20 -2.86
CA LEU A 301 9.11 22.03 -2.56
C LEU A 301 7.87 21.99 -3.46
N GLN A 302 7.18 23.13 -3.65
CA GLN A 302 6.01 23.18 -4.54
C GLN A 302 6.34 22.79 -5.98
N GLN A 303 7.53 23.13 -6.47
CA GLN A 303 7.99 22.70 -7.78
C GLN A 303 8.26 21.18 -7.84
N ILE A 304 8.88 20.62 -6.80
CA ILE A 304 9.12 19.17 -6.68
C ILE A 304 7.78 18.42 -6.66
N LEU A 305 6.79 18.87 -5.89
CA LEU A 305 5.46 18.23 -5.82
C LEU A 305 4.72 18.24 -7.18
N LYS A 306 4.88 19.30 -7.97
CA LYS A 306 4.35 19.34 -9.35
C LYS A 306 5.02 18.29 -10.25
N LEU A 307 6.35 18.17 -10.20
CA LEU A 307 7.08 17.15 -10.96
C LEU A 307 6.73 15.74 -10.49
N GLN A 308 6.61 15.53 -9.18
CA GLN A 308 6.14 14.29 -8.59
C GLN A 308 4.77 13.89 -9.13
N ALA A 309 3.79 14.79 -9.08
CA ALA A 309 2.44 14.51 -9.58
C ALA A 309 2.45 14.10 -11.06
N ILE A 310 3.22 14.79 -11.91
CA ILE A 310 3.40 14.43 -13.32
C ILE A 310 3.98 13.01 -13.45
N TYR A 311 5.05 12.72 -12.71
CA TYR A 311 5.70 11.40 -12.75
C TYR A 311 4.76 10.29 -12.33
N TYR A 312 4.06 10.44 -11.18
CA TYR A 312 3.16 9.41 -10.67
C TYR A 312 1.94 9.19 -11.56
N ASN A 313 1.32 10.25 -12.07
CA ASN A 313 0.20 10.15 -13.02
C ASN A 313 0.59 9.53 -14.37
N TYR A 314 1.85 9.57 -14.74
CA TYR A 314 2.35 8.89 -15.94
C TYR A 314 2.81 7.47 -15.63
N PHE A 315 3.78 7.31 -14.71
CA PHE A 315 4.46 6.03 -14.47
C PHE A 315 3.57 5.02 -13.73
N TYR A 316 2.77 5.48 -12.76
CA TYR A 316 1.85 4.61 -12.01
C TYR A 316 0.41 4.63 -12.58
N SER A 317 0.22 5.05 -13.82
CA SER A 317 -1.09 5.02 -14.47
C SER A 317 -1.50 3.62 -14.91
N TRP A 318 -2.81 3.40 -15.01
CA TRP A 318 -3.36 2.21 -15.61
C TRP A 318 -2.99 2.04 -17.09
N ASP A 319 -2.83 3.13 -17.87
CA ASP A 319 -2.43 3.05 -19.29
C ASP A 319 -1.06 2.41 -19.43
N MET A 320 -0.09 2.89 -18.62
CA MET A 320 1.24 2.32 -18.58
C MET A 320 1.19 0.85 -18.14
N ARG A 321 0.43 0.56 -17.10
CA ARG A 321 0.39 -0.78 -16.52
C ARG A 321 -0.32 -1.78 -17.42
N ALA A 322 -1.45 -1.41 -18.01
CA ALA A 322 -2.16 -2.26 -18.97
C ALA A 322 -1.30 -2.56 -20.21
N SER A 323 -0.53 -1.59 -20.72
CA SER A 323 0.41 -1.82 -21.81
C SER A 323 1.49 -2.85 -21.45
N GLN A 324 2.08 -2.76 -20.25
CA GLN A 324 3.08 -3.73 -19.77
C GLN A 324 2.48 -5.12 -19.59
N TRP A 325 1.28 -5.23 -19.02
CA TRP A 325 0.55 -6.49 -18.90
C TRP A 325 0.23 -7.08 -20.28
N THR A 326 -0.27 -6.29 -21.22
CA THR A 326 -0.54 -6.73 -22.59
C THR A 326 0.71 -7.32 -23.24
N THR A 327 1.86 -6.64 -23.11
CA THR A 327 3.14 -7.13 -23.65
C THR A 327 3.55 -8.47 -23.02
N LEU A 328 3.50 -8.57 -21.68
CA LEU A 328 3.82 -9.81 -20.97
C LEU A 328 2.91 -10.97 -21.42
N LEU A 329 1.59 -10.74 -21.37
CA LEU A 329 0.61 -11.81 -21.67
C LEU A 329 0.67 -12.26 -23.13
N THR A 330 0.88 -11.32 -24.06
CA THR A 330 1.05 -11.66 -25.49
C THR A 330 2.28 -12.56 -25.70
N GLY A 331 3.40 -12.25 -25.03
CA GLY A 331 4.60 -13.10 -25.07
C GLY A 331 4.35 -14.49 -24.47
N LEU A 332 3.76 -14.55 -23.27
CA LEU A 332 3.45 -15.83 -22.62
C LEU A 332 2.44 -16.68 -23.40
N LYS A 333 1.45 -16.06 -24.06
CA LYS A 333 0.53 -16.76 -24.95
C LYS A 333 1.26 -17.42 -26.12
N ALA A 334 2.14 -16.68 -26.77
CA ALA A 334 2.92 -17.21 -27.90
C ALA A 334 3.80 -18.38 -27.45
N GLU A 335 4.45 -18.29 -26.29
CA GLU A 335 5.23 -19.39 -25.71
C GLU A 335 4.37 -20.62 -25.37
N PHE A 336 3.18 -20.40 -24.81
CA PHE A 336 2.25 -21.46 -24.45
C PHE A 336 1.71 -22.19 -25.67
N ASP A 337 1.31 -21.44 -26.72
CA ASP A 337 0.79 -21.98 -27.97
C ASP A 337 1.86 -22.77 -28.78
N ALA A 338 3.13 -22.39 -28.62
CA ALA A 338 4.27 -23.06 -29.25
C ALA A 338 4.65 -24.38 -28.54
N ARG A 339 4.13 -24.66 -27.35
CA ARG A 339 4.44 -25.91 -26.64
C ARG A 339 3.84 -27.09 -27.38
N PRO A 340 4.57 -28.24 -27.50
CA PRO A 340 4.02 -29.47 -28.07
C PRO A 340 2.78 -29.88 -27.29
N LYS A 341 1.64 -29.97 -27.95
CA LYS A 341 0.40 -30.48 -27.32
C LYS A 341 0.71 -31.89 -26.81
N ARG A 342 0.55 -32.14 -25.50
CA ARG A 342 0.62 -33.48 -24.93
C ARG A 342 -0.34 -34.37 -25.71
N GLN A 343 0.19 -35.35 -26.47
CA GLN A 343 -0.65 -36.38 -27.06
C GLN A 343 -1.33 -37.12 -25.91
N LYS A 344 -2.66 -36.99 -25.82
CA LYS A 344 -3.45 -37.90 -25.00
C LYS A 344 -3.34 -39.26 -25.68
N TYR A 345 -2.53 -40.13 -25.15
CA TYR A 345 -2.60 -41.54 -25.57
C TYR A 345 -3.95 -42.07 -25.10
N PRO A 346 -4.79 -42.60 -26.01
CA PRO A 346 -5.99 -43.31 -25.59
C PRO A 346 -5.53 -44.65 -24.97
N TYR A 347 -5.78 -44.81 -23.70
CA TYR A 347 -5.80 -46.15 -23.11
C TYR A 347 -7.20 -46.72 -23.22
#